data_017ab5cde001e4c1bcd5aec64a180fc2
#
_entry.id   017ab5cde001e4c1bcd5aec64a180fc2
#
_cell.length_a   1.000
_cell.length_b   1.000
_cell.length_c   1.000
_cell.angle_alpha   90.00
_cell.angle_beta   90.00
_cell.angle_gamma   90.00
#
_symmetry.space_group_name_H-M   'P 1'
#
loop_
_entity.id
_entity.type
_entity.pdbx_description
1 polymer ?
#
loop_
_entity_poly.entity_id
_entity_poly.type
_entity_poly.pdbx_seq_one_letter_code
_entity_poly.pdbx_strand_id
1 'polypeptide(L)'
;LILTFLLLVTNISEAHLEVINKVIGEYRIELGIIPETPMAGSSTEFSVALENATSGQRFPDAEAWIRISHGDSVIFSSPSFKAKGADSVKFSYSFQKGGDYEIRVRFTTEDGKNVEADFTFQVKYESVNLENIFFFAVIGSLIFGIAIGHFLKVKLH
;
A
#
# COMPACT_ATOMS: atom_id res chain seq x y z
N LEU A 1 22.51 23.04 -33.11
CA LEU A 1 21.30 22.94 -32.29
C LEU A 1 21.07 21.46 -31.96
N ILE A 2 21.61 21.00 -30.84
CA ILE A 2 21.43 19.60 -30.39
C ILE A 2 20.14 19.58 -29.53
N LEU A 3 19.09 19.02 -30.13
CA LEU A 3 17.79 18.77 -29.46
C LEU A 3 17.93 17.49 -28.60
N THR A 4 18.23 17.64 -27.33
CA THR A 4 18.25 16.53 -26.38
C THR A 4 16.82 16.11 -26.08
N PHE A 5 16.37 15.02 -26.69
CA PHE A 5 15.07 14.41 -26.41
C PHE A 5 15.16 13.70 -25.05
N LEU A 6 14.66 14.36 -24.01
CA LEU A 6 14.56 13.79 -22.68
C LEU A 6 13.41 12.77 -22.68
N LEU A 7 13.72 11.50 -22.88
CA LEU A 7 12.78 10.39 -22.69
C LEU A 7 12.45 10.30 -21.19
N LEU A 8 11.34 10.90 -20.80
CA LEU A 8 10.68 10.61 -19.52
C LEU A 8 10.12 9.19 -19.59
N VAL A 9 10.88 8.23 -19.10
CA VAL A 9 10.38 6.89 -18.83
C VAL A 9 9.52 6.99 -17.58
N THR A 10 8.21 7.18 -17.74
CA THR A 10 7.24 7.03 -16.68
C THR A 10 7.11 5.54 -16.41
N ASN A 11 7.71 5.05 -15.32
CA ASN A 11 7.39 3.73 -14.80
C ASN A 11 5.93 3.73 -14.35
N ILE A 12 5.03 3.26 -15.18
CA ILE A 12 3.66 2.95 -14.81
C ILE A 12 3.75 1.67 -13.98
N SER A 13 3.77 1.82 -12.66
CA SER A 13 3.62 0.69 -11.76
C SER A 13 2.17 0.21 -11.89
N GLU A 14 1.96 -0.91 -12.56
CA GLU A 14 0.66 -1.58 -12.53
C GLU A 14 0.40 -2.05 -11.10
N ALA A 15 -0.71 -1.58 -10.53
CA ALA A 15 -1.14 -2.00 -9.20
C ALA A 15 -1.75 -3.40 -9.31
N HIS A 16 -0.95 -4.44 -9.04
CA HIS A 16 -1.45 -5.81 -8.96
C HIS A 16 -2.24 -6.01 -7.66
N LEU A 17 -3.32 -6.79 -7.76
CA LEU A 17 -4.13 -7.23 -6.63
C LEU A 17 -3.54 -8.53 -6.08
N GLU A 18 -3.15 -8.55 -4.81
CA GLU A 18 -2.90 -9.79 -4.07
C GLU A 18 -4.18 -10.21 -3.36
N VAL A 19 -4.56 -11.49 -3.47
CA VAL A 19 -5.69 -12.09 -2.75
C VAL A 19 -5.18 -13.20 -1.85
N ILE A 20 -5.35 -13.02 -0.55
CA ILE A 20 -4.97 -13.99 0.47
C ILE A 20 -6.24 -14.58 1.07
N ASN A 21 -6.29 -15.91 1.19
CA ASN A 21 -7.48 -16.63 1.66
C ASN A 21 -7.19 -17.42 2.94
N LYS A 22 -8.15 -17.45 3.87
CA LYS A 22 -8.15 -18.36 5.02
C LYS A 22 -9.48 -19.05 5.19
N VAL A 23 -9.44 -20.38 5.35
CA VAL A 23 -10.63 -21.21 5.57
C VAL A 23 -10.77 -21.50 7.07
N ILE A 24 -11.96 -21.19 7.61
CA ILE A 24 -12.35 -21.39 9.01
C ILE A 24 -13.67 -22.15 9.04
N GLY A 25 -13.58 -23.45 9.23
CA GLY A 25 -14.75 -24.34 9.15
C GLY A 25 -15.38 -24.31 7.74
N GLU A 26 -16.64 -23.93 7.65
CA GLU A 26 -17.39 -23.81 6.41
C GLU A 26 -17.24 -22.46 5.70
N TYR A 27 -16.49 -21.52 6.29
CA TYR A 27 -16.30 -20.17 5.79
C TYR A 27 -14.90 -19.98 5.21
N ARG A 28 -14.80 -19.09 4.22
CA ARG A 28 -13.54 -18.56 3.71
C ARG A 28 -13.57 -17.05 3.85
N ILE A 29 -12.52 -16.48 4.47
CA ILE A 29 -12.28 -15.05 4.47
C ILE A 29 -11.25 -14.74 3.41
N GLU A 30 -11.58 -13.83 2.50
CA GLU A 30 -10.69 -13.29 1.48
C GLU A 30 -10.22 -11.90 1.88
N LEU A 31 -8.91 -11.66 1.76
CA LEU A 31 -8.28 -10.35 1.90
C LEU A 31 -7.61 -9.98 0.59
N GLY A 32 -8.09 -8.92 -0.06
CA GLY A 32 -7.43 -8.31 -1.22
C GLY A 32 -6.62 -7.10 -0.80
N ILE A 33 -5.42 -6.93 -1.36
CA ILE A 33 -4.48 -5.83 -1.08
C ILE A 33 -4.05 -5.19 -2.40
N ILE A 34 -4.21 -3.87 -2.53
CA ILE A 34 -3.79 -3.08 -3.70
C ILE A 34 -3.00 -1.85 -3.23
N PRO A 35 -1.75 -1.69 -3.67
CA PRO A 35 -0.93 -2.60 -4.47
C PRO A 35 -0.54 -3.86 -3.68
N GLU A 36 -0.23 -4.95 -4.37
CA GLU A 36 0.24 -6.23 -3.82
C GLU A 36 1.36 -6.08 -2.78
N THR A 37 2.21 -5.10 -2.99
CA THR A 37 3.24 -4.71 -2.03
C THR A 37 2.97 -3.29 -1.55
N PRO A 38 2.34 -3.10 -0.37
CA PRO A 38 2.15 -1.81 0.23
C PRO A 38 3.47 -1.07 0.48
N MET A 39 3.45 0.26 0.36
CA MET A 39 4.60 1.11 0.65
C MET A 39 4.26 2.12 1.74
N ALA A 40 5.20 2.36 2.66
CA ALA A 40 5.06 3.42 3.65
C ALA A 40 4.93 4.79 2.95
N GLY A 41 4.05 5.65 3.47
CA GLY A 41 3.73 6.95 2.87
C GLY A 41 2.67 6.91 1.78
N SER A 42 2.37 5.73 1.21
CA SER A 42 1.37 5.57 0.15
C SER A 42 0.06 4.99 0.67
N SER A 43 -1.04 5.25 -0.05
CA SER A 43 -2.34 4.65 0.25
C SER A 43 -2.39 3.21 -0.26
N THR A 44 -2.88 2.31 0.60
CA THR A 44 -3.18 0.92 0.26
C THR A 44 -4.68 0.70 0.36
N GLU A 45 -5.30 0.15 -0.68
CA GLU A 45 -6.69 -0.29 -0.65
C GLU A 45 -6.77 -1.75 -0.21
N PHE A 46 -7.67 -2.02 0.71
CA PHE A 46 -8.02 -3.35 1.18
C PHE A 46 -9.44 -3.70 0.79
N SER A 47 -9.66 -4.96 0.45
CA SER A 47 -11.00 -5.52 0.30
C SER A 47 -11.10 -6.79 1.13
N VAL A 48 -12.20 -6.94 1.89
CA VAL A 48 -12.45 -8.15 2.68
C VAL A 48 -13.82 -8.72 2.33
N ALA A 49 -13.88 -10.04 2.21
CA ALA A 49 -15.12 -10.73 1.90
C ALA A 49 -15.23 -12.03 2.71
N LEU A 50 -16.48 -12.42 3.00
CA LEU A 50 -16.82 -13.70 3.58
C LEU A 50 -17.59 -14.53 2.57
N GLU A 51 -17.20 -15.80 2.39
CA GLU A 51 -17.89 -16.73 1.53
C GLU A 51 -17.97 -18.14 2.14
N ASN A 52 -18.90 -18.94 1.64
CA ASN A 52 -18.91 -20.36 1.94
C ASN A 52 -17.72 -21.04 1.23
N ALA A 53 -16.89 -21.75 1.98
CA ALA A 53 -15.65 -22.35 1.48
C ALA A 53 -15.87 -23.43 0.39
N THR A 54 -17.07 -24.07 0.38
CA THR A 54 -17.39 -25.14 -0.55
C THR A 54 -18.10 -24.62 -1.81
N SER A 55 -19.12 -23.76 -1.61
CA SER A 55 -19.96 -23.28 -2.73
C SER A 55 -19.45 -21.99 -3.36
N GLY A 56 -18.57 -21.23 -2.67
CA GLY A 56 -18.14 -19.88 -3.09
C GLY A 56 -19.24 -18.82 -2.94
N GLN A 57 -20.36 -19.15 -2.29
CA GLN A 57 -21.44 -18.18 -2.07
C GLN A 57 -20.99 -17.10 -1.10
N ARG A 58 -21.12 -15.82 -1.48
CA ARG A 58 -20.82 -14.65 -0.67
C ARG A 58 -21.88 -14.39 0.41
N PHE A 59 -21.47 -13.78 1.51
CA PHE A 59 -22.32 -13.31 2.61
C PHE A 59 -22.29 -11.77 2.68
N PRO A 60 -23.02 -11.06 1.78
CA PRO A 60 -22.95 -9.60 1.66
C PRO A 60 -23.51 -8.86 2.88
N ASP A 61 -24.36 -9.51 3.69
CA ASP A 61 -24.98 -8.91 4.87
C ASP A 61 -24.21 -9.15 6.16
N ALA A 62 -23.11 -9.91 6.10
CA ALA A 62 -22.21 -10.09 7.24
C ALA A 62 -21.54 -8.77 7.63
N GLU A 63 -21.46 -8.53 8.95
CA GLU A 63 -20.80 -7.35 9.49
C GLU A 63 -19.29 -7.61 9.62
N ALA A 64 -18.47 -6.77 8.99
CA ALA A 64 -17.03 -6.83 9.11
C ALA A 64 -16.51 -5.89 10.21
N TRP A 65 -15.59 -6.37 11.02
CA TRP A 65 -14.73 -5.59 11.90
C TRP A 65 -13.27 -5.85 11.55
N ILE A 66 -12.47 -4.79 11.53
CA ILE A 66 -11.08 -4.86 11.07
C ILE A 66 -10.18 -4.19 12.08
N ARG A 67 -9.03 -4.83 12.36
CA ARG A 67 -7.95 -4.29 13.17
C ARG A 67 -6.63 -4.49 12.47
N ILE A 68 -5.79 -3.45 12.42
CA ILE A 68 -4.42 -3.52 11.93
C ILE A 68 -3.46 -3.30 13.10
N SER A 69 -2.44 -4.13 13.21
CA SER A 69 -1.41 -4.08 14.23
C SER A 69 -0.01 -4.07 13.60
N HIS A 70 0.94 -3.44 14.30
CA HIS A 70 2.37 -3.46 13.99
C HIS A 70 3.12 -3.86 15.26
N GLY A 71 3.66 -5.07 15.28
CA GLY A 71 4.10 -5.71 16.52
C GLY A 71 2.95 -5.80 17.52
N ASP A 72 3.19 -5.42 18.77
CA ASP A 72 2.17 -5.44 19.83
C ASP A 72 1.22 -4.24 19.82
N SER A 73 1.40 -3.30 18.91
CA SER A 73 0.64 -2.05 18.87
C SER A 73 -0.50 -2.09 17.87
N VAL A 74 -1.73 -1.84 18.33
CA VAL A 74 -2.87 -1.62 17.43
C VAL A 74 -2.78 -0.21 16.86
N ILE A 75 -2.72 -0.10 15.52
CA ILE A 75 -2.59 1.18 14.82
C ILE A 75 -3.88 1.61 14.14
N PHE A 76 -4.80 0.68 13.91
CA PHE A 76 -6.12 0.94 13.35
C PHE A 76 -7.13 -0.08 13.88
N SER A 77 -8.35 0.40 14.17
CA SER A 77 -9.50 -0.45 14.47
C SER A 77 -10.75 0.22 13.94
N SER A 78 -11.52 -0.49 13.11
CA SER A 78 -12.77 0.01 12.56
C SER A 78 -13.94 -0.22 13.53
N PRO A 79 -15.02 0.55 13.44
CA PRO A 79 -16.34 0.07 13.88
C PRO A 79 -16.78 -1.10 12.98
N SER A 80 -17.77 -1.86 13.42
CA SER A 80 -18.41 -2.87 12.56
C SER A 80 -19.20 -2.19 11.44
N PHE A 81 -19.10 -2.71 10.22
CA PHE A 81 -19.82 -2.19 9.04
C PHE A 81 -20.20 -3.31 8.07
N LYS A 82 -21.31 -3.09 7.35
CA LYS A 82 -21.82 -4.02 6.32
C LYS A 82 -21.40 -3.59 4.92
N ALA A 83 -21.23 -4.55 4.05
CA ALA A 83 -20.94 -4.30 2.62
C ALA A 83 -22.12 -3.66 1.86
N LYS A 84 -23.31 -3.60 2.45
CA LYS A 84 -24.56 -3.00 1.87
C LYS A 84 -24.84 -3.42 0.43
N GLY A 85 -24.87 -4.73 0.19
CA GLY A 85 -25.15 -5.31 -1.12
C GLY A 85 -23.94 -5.38 -2.06
N ALA A 86 -22.74 -5.00 -1.60
CA ALA A 86 -21.49 -5.27 -2.30
C ALA A 86 -20.92 -6.63 -1.88
N ASP A 87 -20.19 -7.28 -2.78
CA ASP A 87 -19.59 -8.59 -2.51
C ASP A 87 -18.42 -8.54 -1.52
N SER A 88 -17.91 -7.34 -1.24
CA SER A 88 -16.79 -7.12 -0.32
C SER A 88 -16.87 -5.76 0.34
N VAL A 89 -16.28 -5.68 1.52
CA VAL A 89 -16.06 -4.43 2.24
C VAL A 89 -14.70 -3.87 1.82
N LYS A 90 -14.68 -2.59 1.41
CA LYS A 90 -13.46 -1.89 0.99
C LYS A 90 -13.10 -0.75 1.94
N PHE A 91 -11.81 -0.59 2.18
CA PHE A 91 -11.28 0.54 2.93
C PHE A 91 -9.85 0.83 2.49
N SER A 92 -9.34 2.04 2.78
CA SER A 92 -7.97 2.42 2.48
C SER A 92 -7.24 2.80 3.77
N TYR A 93 -5.95 2.49 3.80
CA TYR A 93 -5.08 2.85 4.91
C TYR A 93 -3.69 3.27 4.39
N SER A 94 -3.07 4.28 5.03
CA SER A 94 -1.71 4.73 4.70
C SER A 94 -0.77 4.41 5.86
N PHE A 95 0.19 3.54 5.60
CA PHE A 95 1.18 3.11 6.60
C PHE A 95 2.25 4.18 6.78
N GLN A 96 2.57 4.51 8.03
CA GLN A 96 3.61 5.51 8.33
C GLN A 96 5.02 4.93 8.28
N LYS A 97 5.17 3.62 8.42
CA LYS A 97 6.45 2.91 8.47
C LYS A 97 6.40 1.63 7.68
N GLY A 98 7.55 1.20 7.15
CA GLY A 98 7.71 -0.15 6.63
C GLY A 98 7.85 -1.16 7.77
N GLY A 99 7.65 -2.44 7.45
CA GLY A 99 7.75 -3.55 8.39
C GLY A 99 6.66 -4.58 8.20
N ASP A 100 6.57 -5.52 9.14
CA ASP A 100 5.57 -6.58 9.15
C ASP A 100 4.33 -6.11 9.90
N TYR A 101 3.19 -6.31 9.28
CA TYR A 101 1.87 -5.93 9.80
C TYR A 101 0.96 -7.14 9.86
N GLU A 102 0.05 -7.11 10.84
CA GLU A 102 -1.05 -8.05 10.96
C GLU A 102 -2.37 -7.32 10.75
N ILE A 103 -3.24 -7.87 9.94
CA ILE A 103 -4.64 -7.47 9.83
C ILE A 103 -5.53 -8.59 10.34
N ARG A 104 -6.34 -8.30 11.35
CA ARG A 104 -7.38 -9.18 11.86
C ARG A 104 -8.71 -8.77 11.29
N VAL A 105 -9.38 -9.71 10.68
CA VAL A 105 -10.72 -9.54 10.12
C VAL A 105 -11.67 -10.43 10.87
N ARG A 106 -12.77 -9.87 11.39
CA ARG A 106 -13.87 -10.61 11.99
C ARG A 106 -15.14 -10.30 11.23
N PHE A 107 -15.83 -11.33 10.81
CA PHE A 107 -17.18 -11.22 10.31
C PHE A 107 -18.17 -11.75 11.34
N THR A 108 -19.28 -11.02 11.54
CA THR A 108 -20.45 -11.50 12.27
C THR A 108 -21.56 -11.77 11.25
N THR A 109 -21.98 -13.02 11.12
CA THR A 109 -23.03 -13.44 10.21
C THR A 109 -24.41 -13.05 10.76
N GLU A 110 -25.47 -13.12 9.95
CA GLU A 110 -26.85 -12.75 10.37
C GLU A 110 -27.36 -13.58 11.53
N ASP A 111 -26.94 -14.86 11.64
CA ASP A 111 -27.23 -15.74 12.77
C ASP A 111 -26.36 -15.47 14.00
N GLY A 112 -25.53 -14.42 13.97
CA GLY A 112 -24.71 -13.99 15.09
C GLY A 112 -23.41 -14.77 15.28
N LYS A 113 -23.02 -15.62 14.32
CA LYS A 113 -21.79 -16.39 14.38
C LYS A 113 -20.59 -15.51 14.01
N ASN A 114 -19.53 -15.58 14.82
CA ASN A 114 -18.28 -14.87 14.55
C ASN A 114 -17.31 -15.78 13.81
N VAL A 115 -16.77 -15.26 12.69
CA VAL A 115 -15.72 -15.89 11.90
C VAL A 115 -14.53 -14.93 11.83
N GLU A 116 -13.36 -15.36 12.31
CA GLU A 116 -12.21 -14.47 12.45
C GLU A 116 -10.95 -15.09 11.82
N ALA A 117 -10.15 -14.26 11.16
CA ALA A 117 -8.85 -14.64 10.63
C ALA A 117 -7.83 -13.51 10.78
N ASP A 118 -6.58 -13.88 11.03
CA ASP A 118 -5.43 -13.00 11.02
C ASP A 118 -4.65 -13.20 9.71
N PHE A 119 -4.21 -12.11 9.08
CA PHE A 119 -3.37 -12.12 7.90
C PHE A 119 -2.12 -11.28 8.18
N THR A 120 -0.97 -11.76 7.72
CA THR A 120 0.29 -11.03 7.82
C THR A 120 0.73 -10.59 6.43
N PHE A 121 1.24 -9.37 6.33
CA PHE A 121 1.79 -8.82 5.10
C PHE A 121 2.91 -7.83 5.42
N GLN A 122 3.75 -7.57 4.43
CA GLN A 122 4.88 -6.67 4.56
C GLN A 122 4.60 -5.34 3.88
N VAL A 123 4.89 -4.24 4.57
CA VAL A 123 4.92 -2.88 4.02
C VAL A 123 6.38 -2.51 3.76
N LYS A 124 6.71 -2.17 2.51
CA LYS A 124 8.06 -1.72 2.16
C LYS A 124 8.30 -0.30 2.64
N TYR A 125 9.55 -0.01 2.96
CA TYR A 125 9.99 1.37 3.15
C TYR A 125 9.96 2.09 1.81
N GLU A 126 9.60 3.37 1.81
CA GLU A 126 9.84 4.23 0.66
C GLU A 126 11.36 4.24 0.40
N SER A 127 11.78 3.64 -0.70
CA SER A 127 13.19 3.71 -1.09
C SER A 127 13.47 5.15 -1.52
N VAL A 128 14.25 5.86 -0.71
CA VAL A 128 14.83 7.13 -1.15
C VAL A 128 15.69 6.81 -2.36
N ASN A 129 15.26 7.24 -3.53
CA ASN A 129 15.98 6.97 -4.78
C ASN A 129 17.28 7.80 -4.76
N LEU A 130 18.34 7.19 -4.21
CA LEU A 130 19.67 7.80 -4.09
C LEU A 130 20.20 8.27 -5.46
N GLU A 131 19.78 7.63 -6.55
CA GLU A 131 20.18 8.03 -7.92
C GLU A 131 19.70 9.44 -8.23
N ASN A 132 18.47 9.81 -7.83
CA ASN A 132 17.97 11.17 -8.01
C ASN A 132 18.76 12.18 -7.17
N ILE A 133 19.15 11.83 -5.95
CA ILE A 133 19.95 12.70 -5.09
C ILE A 133 21.34 12.92 -5.70
N PHE A 134 22.00 11.85 -6.20
CA PHE A 134 23.27 11.95 -6.90
C PHE A 134 23.16 12.78 -8.18
N PHE A 135 22.10 12.60 -8.96
CA PHE A 135 21.88 13.36 -10.18
C PHE A 135 21.75 14.87 -9.90
N PHE A 136 20.96 15.26 -8.90
CA PHE A 136 20.85 16.67 -8.51
C PHE A 136 22.13 17.24 -7.89
N ALA A 137 22.89 16.44 -7.13
CA ALA A 137 24.18 16.87 -6.59
C ALA A 137 25.21 17.11 -7.70
N VAL A 138 25.25 16.25 -8.73
CA VAL A 138 26.17 16.40 -9.88
C VAL A 138 25.80 17.64 -10.69
N ILE A 139 24.51 17.84 -11.01
CA ILE A 139 24.06 19.03 -11.76
C ILE A 139 24.34 20.31 -10.95
N GLY A 140 24.04 20.30 -9.66
CA GLY A 140 24.31 21.45 -8.79
C GLY A 140 25.80 21.82 -8.75
N SER A 141 26.70 20.84 -8.65
CA SER A 141 28.14 21.05 -8.64
C SER A 141 28.66 21.61 -9.99
N LEU A 142 28.08 21.16 -11.11
CA LEU A 142 28.44 21.61 -12.45
C LEU A 142 28.04 23.08 -12.67
N ILE A 143 26.82 23.46 -12.25
CA ILE A 143 26.34 24.86 -12.33
C ILE A 143 27.19 25.77 -11.45
N PHE A 144 27.53 25.31 -10.24
CA PHE A 144 28.37 26.08 -9.31
C PHE A 144 29.78 26.26 -9.85
N GLY A 145 30.38 25.25 -10.45
CA GLY A 145 31.69 25.31 -11.11
C GLY A 145 31.71 26.29 -12.28
N ILE A 146 30.68 26.32 -13.12
CA ILE A 146 30.57 27.30 -14.23
C ILE A 146 30.43 28.74 -13.70
N ALA A 147 29.61 28.94 -12.66
CA ALA A 147 29.42 30.26 -12.07
C ALA A 147 30.73 30.83 -11.48
N ILE A 148 31.48 30.01 -10.74
CA ILE A 148 32.80 30.41 -10.19
C ILE A 148 33.80 30.71 -11.32
N GLY A 149 33.88 29.86 -12.34
CA GLY A 149 34.76 30.06 -13.50
C GLY A 149 34.49 31.38 -14.22
N HIS A 150 33.20 31.73 -14.37
CA HIS A 150 32.81 33.02 -14.98
C HIS A 150 33.18 34.21 -14.13
N PHE A 151 33.01 34.11 -12.79
CA PHE A 151 33.33 35.18 -11.85
C PHE A 151 34.84 35.47 -11.77
N LEU A 152 35.67 34.43 -11.82
CA LEU A 152 37.11 34.55 -11.81
C LEU A 152 37.63 35.17 -13.13
N LYS A 153 37.00 34.86 -14.27
CA LYS A 153 37.38 35.42 -15.56
C LYS A 153 37.11 36.93 -15.69
N VAL A 154 36.01 37.40 -15.05
CA VAL A 154 35.65 38.84 -15.04
C VAL A 154 36.55 39.66 -14.16
N LYS A 155 37.23 39.08 -13.15
CA LYS A 155 38.08 39.78 -12.20
C LYS A 155 39.53 39.90 -12.67
N LEU A 156 39.94 39.23 -13.74
CA LEU A 156 41.28 39.19 -14.31
C LEU A 156 41.46 40.07 -15.57
N HIS A 157 40.44 40.83 -15.95
CA HIS A 157 40.45 41.91 -16.94
C HIS A 157 40.09 43.23 -16.30
#